data_d1bede27ebbb19aa3d779b2ecd7a02c9
#
_entry.id   d1bede27ebbb19aa3d779b2ecd7a02c9
#
_cell.length_a   1.000
_cell.length_b   1.000
_cell.length_c   1.000
_cell.angle_alpha   90.00
_cell.angle_beta   90.00
_cell.angle_gamma   90.00
#
_symmetry.space_group_name_H-M   'P 1'
#
loop_
_entity.id
_entity.type
_entity.pdbx_description
1 polymer ?
#
loop_
_entity_poly.entity_id
_entity_poly.type
_entity_poly.pdbx_seq_one_letter_code
_entity_poly.pdbx_strand_id
1 'polypeptide(L)'
;DGLGYIFTDNGRDWEGDHPYEEVNLLAEGAAYGWPDDDPQHPVPQGTIGPIATWTPHTSLNGIDLRPVNSQLPGLANNPQDGFTLYSSVYGSWNTILPQGQEIVRIDITPAQNNSDGISGQGWDSKVTRFAVDVGTPLPLRFDANGDLYYATFGNDGTLYRITTE
;
A
#
# COMPACT_ATOMS: atom_id res chain seq x y z
N ASP A 1 17.38 14.03 -1.19
CA ASP A 1 16.50 14.22 -0.06
C ASP A 1 15.27 13.38 -0.31
N GLY A 2 15.17 12.25 0.38
CA GLY A 2 14.21 11.20 0.07
C GLY A 2 12.86 11.43 0.74
N LEU A 3 11.85 10.67 0.29
CA LEU A 3 10.48 10.67 0.83
C LEU A 3 10.38 10.19 2.29
N GLY A 4 11.50 9.84 2.93
CA GLY A 4 11.49 9.21 4.24
C GLY A 4 11.19 7.70 4.17
N TYR A 5 10.75 7.12 5.29
CA TYR A 5 10.36 5.72 5.36
C TYR A 5 8.85 5.58 5.20
N ILE A 6 8.45 4.57 4.45
CA ILE A 6 7.05 4.20 4.20
C ILE A 6 6.80 2.85 4.87
N PHE A 7 5.64 2.69 5.47
CA PHE A 7 5.20 1.42 6.05
C PHE A 7 3.71 1.18 5.79
N THR A 8 3.31 -0.08 5.88
CA THR A 8 1.92 -0.51 5.82
C THR A 8 1.40 -0.78 7.22
N ASP A 9 0.14 -0.45 7.46
CA ASP A 9 -0.57 -0.78 8.70
C ASP A 9 -1.86 -1.53 8.35
N ASN A 10 -2.02 -2.70 8.97
CA ASN A 10 -3.17 -3.55 8.71
C ASN A 10 -4.33 -3.13 9.61
N GLY A 11 -5.50 -3.01 9.02
CA GLY A 11 -6.73 -2.79 9.75
C GLY A 11 -7.13 -3.96 10.65
N ARG A 12 -8.24 -3.82 11.37
CA ARG A 12 -8.75 -4.83 12.29
C ARG A 12 -9.45 -5.99 11.57
N ASP A 13 -9.37 -7.19 12.10
CA ASP A 13 -9.80 -8.43 11.44
C ASP A 13 -11.31 -8.63 11.24
N TRP A 14 -12.20 -7.86 11.85
CA TRP A 14 -13.61 -8.27 11.97
C TRP A 14 -14.66 -7.28 11.47
N GLU A 15 -14.28 -6.21 10.83
CA GLU A 15 -15.23 -5.16 10.47
C GLU A 15 -15.56 -5.07 8.97
N GLY A 16 -15.30 -6.14 8.21
CA GLY A 16 -15.64 -6.22 6.80
C GLY A 16 -14.84 -5.27 5.91
N ASP A 17 -15.51 -4.28 5.30
CA ASP A 17 -14.85 -3.25 4.50
C ASP A 17 -14.13 -2.18 5.34
N HIS A 18 -14.24 -2.28 6.64
CA HIS A 18 -13.61 -1.42 7.63
C HIS A 18 -12.93 -2.25 8.72
N PRO A 19 -11.82 -1.80 9.24
CA PRO A 19 -11.03 -0.65 8.85
C PRO A 19 -10.30 -0.87 7.52
N TYR A 20 -9.79 0.19 6.94
CA TYR A 20 -8.93 0.10 5.76
C TYR A 20 -7.55 -0.42 6.12
N GLU A 21 -6.86 -0.94 5.12
CA GLU A 21 -5.42 -1.04 5.13
C GLU A 21 -4.82 0.34 4.90
N GLU A 22 -3.70 0.65 5.50
CA GLU A 22 -3.07 1.95 5.39
C GLU A 22 -1.63 1.88 4.88
N VAL A 23 -1.25 2.93 4.14
CA VAL A 23 0.14 3.23 3.82
C VAL A 23 0.49 4.56 4.46
N ASN A 24 1.52 4.57 5.27
CA ASN A 24 1.92 5.71 6.09
C ASN A 24 3.35 6.17 5.78
N LEU A 25 3.59 7.48 5.91
CA LEU A 25 4.95 8.04 5.99
C LEU A 25 5.39 8.09 7.45
N LEU A 26 6.55 7.50 7.75
CA LEU A 26 7.08 7.48 9.09
C LEU A 26 7.57 8.89 9.50
N ALA A 27 7.03 9.39 10.59
CA ALA A 27 7.47 10.61 11.24
C ALA A 27 7.88 10.32 12.70
N GLU A 28 8.99 10.87 13.15
CA GLU A 28 9.50 10.65 14.51
C GLU A 28 8.49 11.15 15.55
N GLY A 29 8.15 10.29 16.50
CA GLY A 29 7.23 10.60 17.59
C GLY A 29 5.77 10.76 17.20
N ALA A 30 5.40 10.45 15.95
CA ALA A 30 4.02 10.54 15.47
C ALA A 30 3.16 9.39 16.01
N ALA A 31 1.88 9.68 16.24
CA ALA A 31 0.84 8.71 16.48
C ALA A 31 -0.01 8.58 15.21
N TYR A 32 -0.32 7.33 14.82
CA TYR A 32 -1.09 7.02 13.62
C TYR A 32 -2.52 6.56 13.91
N GLY A 33 -2.94 6.59 15.17
CA GLY A 33 -4.32 6.42 15.59
C GLY A 33 -4.68 5.03 16.10
N TRP A 34 -3.89 3.99 15.82
CA TRP A 34 -4.19 2.64 16.29
C TRP A 34 -4.46 2.57 17.81
N PRO A 35 -5.50 1.88 18.28
CA PRO A 35 -6.47 1.03 17.56
C PRO A 35 -7.80 1.74 17.20
N ASP A 36 -7.90 3.04 17.41
CA ASP A 36 -9.15 3.80 17.33
C ASP A 36 -9.30 4.56 16.01
N ASP A 37 -8.37 4.38 15.10
CA ASP A 37 -8.41 4.92 13.76
C ASP A 37 -9.36 4.11 12.87
N ASP A 38 -10.65 4.27 13.10
CA ASP A 38 -11.57 3.97 12.01
C ASP A 38 -11.29 4.97 10.89
N PRO A 39 -10.72 4.53 9.76
CA PRO A 39 -10.29 5.44 8.70
C PRO A 39 -11.43 6.15 7.99
N GLN A 40 -12.64 5.97 8.42
CA GLN A 40 -13.79 6.69 7.87
C GLN A 40 -13.82 8.19 8.19
N HIS A 41 -12.90 8.65 9.04
CA HIS A 41 -12.70 10.09 9.27
C HIS A 41 -13.65 10.83 10.20
N PRO A 42 -13.16 11.87 10.75
CA PRO A 42 -11.86 12.55 10.51
C PRO A 42 -10.71 11.81 11.18
N VAL A 43 -9.52 11.96 10.63
CA VAL A 43 -8.26 11.54 11.28
C VAL A 43 -8.31 11.95 12.74
N PRO A 44 -8.13 11.05 13.73
CA PRO A 44 -8.26 11.39 15.14
C PRO A 44 -7.34 12.56 15.51
N GLN A 45 -7.85 13.46 16.36
CA GLN A 45 -7.10 14.64 16.73
C GLN A 45 -5.76 14.26 17.39
N GLY A 46 -4.68 14.80 16.86
CA GLY A 46 -3.32 14.54 17.36
C GLY A 46 -2.63 13.35 16.70
N THR A 47 -3.26 12.75 15.69
CA THR A 47 -2.65 11.71 14.88
C THR A 47 -2.32 12.19 13.47
N ILE A 48 -1.54 11.40 12.74
CA ILE A 48 -1.21 11.62 11.34
C ILE A 48 -2.00 10.60 10.50
N GLY A 49 -2.71 11.07 9.49
CA GLY A 49 -3.45 10.20 8.58
C GLY A 49 -2.55 9.54 7.52
N PRO A 50 -3.02 8.44 6.90
CA PRO A 50 -2.28 7.71 5.88
C PRO A 50 -2.11 8.52 4.59
N ILE A 51 -1.10 8.19 3.79
CA ILE A 51 -0.91 8.71 2.43
C ILE A 51 -1.69 7.92 1.38
N ALA A 52 -2.11 6.71 1.72
CA ALA A 52 -3.01 5.90 0.92
C ALA A 52 -3.77 4.91 1.78
N THR A 53 -4.97 4.54 1.34
CA THR A 53 -5.81 3.52 1.96
C THR A 53 -6.22 2.46 0.96
N TRP A 54 -6.44 1.24 1.45
CA TRP A 54 -6.93 0.12 0.67
C TRP A 54 -8.13 -0.54 1.36
N THR A 55 -9.16 -0.85 0.59
CA THR A 55 -10.31 -1.63 1.04
C THR A 55 -10.61 -2.77 0.08
N PRO A 56 -11.22 -3.85 0.51
CA PRO A 56 -11.55 -4.23 1.90
C PRO A 56 -10.31 -4.63 2.70
N HIS A 57 -10.48 -4.89 4.01
CA HIS A 57 -9.41 -5.44 4.84
C HIS A 57 -8.90 -6.76 4.28
N THR A 58 -7.68 -6.77 3.78
CA THR A 58 -7.08 -7.90 3.05
C THR A 58 -5.60 -8.08 3.32
N SER A 59 -5.10 -7.48 4.38
CA SER A 59 -3.72 -7.61 4.84
C SER A 59 -2.70 -7.09 3.82
N LEU A 60 -2.57 -5.77 3.76
CA LEU A 60 -1.52 -5.10 2.97
C LEU A 60 -0.16 -5.27 3.67
N ASN A 61 0.81 -5.88 3.00
CA ASN A 61 2.07 -6.29 3.64
C ASN A 61 3.32 -5.70 2.99
N GLY A 62 3.97 -6.49 2.13
CA GLY A 62 5.20 -6.04 1.48
C GLY A 62 4.95 -4.80 0.63
N ILE A 63 5.81 -3.80 0.75
CA ILE A 63 5.71 -2.57 -0.02
C ILE A 63 7.09 -2.14 -0.51
N ASP A 64 7.15 -1.65 -1.74
CA ASP A 64 8.38 -1.09 -2.29
C ASP A 64 8.10 0.06 -3.26
N LEU A 65 9.04 0.99 -3.33
CA LEU A 65 9.01 2.10 -4.26
C LEU A 65 9.41 1.62 -5.65
N ARG A 66 8.57 1.88 -6.66
CA ARG A 66 8.92 1.59 -8.05
C ARG A 66 10.14 2.42 -8.45
N PRO A 67 11.27 1.81 -8.86
CA PRO A 67 12.44 2.57 -9.28
C PRO A 67 12.21 3.23 -10.64
N VAL A 68 12.92 4.33 -10.90
CA VAL A 68 12.76 5.13 -12.13
C VAL A 68 13.07 4.35 -13.42
N ASN A 69 13.93 3.35 -13.33
CA ASN A 69 14.31 2.49 -14.46
C ASN A 69 13.34 1.32 -14.70
N SER A 70 12.37 1.11 -13.82
CA SER A 70 11.37 0.06 -14.03
C SER A 70 10.49 0.36 -15.24
N GLN A 71 10.23 -0.66 -16.03
CA GLN A 71 9.29 -0.59 -17.16
C GLN A 71 7.85 -0.93 -16.75
N LEU A 72 7.64 -1.36 -15.50
CA LEU A 72 6.30 -1.57 -14.97
C LEU A 72 5.54 -0.24 -14.88
N PRO A 73 4.19 -0.26 -15.00
CA PRO A 73 3.39 0.97 -14.98
C PRO A 73 3.60 1.81 -13.72
N GLY A 74 3.58 3.13 -13.87
CA GLY A 74 3.66 4.05 -12.73
C GLY A 74 4.07 5.46 -13.12
N LEU A 75 4.06 6.35 -12.14
CA LEU A 75 4.49 7.74 -12.25
C LEU A 75 6.01 7.84 -12.45
N ALA A 76 6.49 8.98 -12.87
CA ALA A 76 7.92 9.22 -13.15
C ALA A 76 8.80 9.29 -11.89
N ASN A 77 8.23 9.17 -10.69
CA ASN A 77 8.91 9.25 -9.39
C ASN A 77 9.70 10.55 -9.21
N ASN A 78 9.01 11.63 -9.36
CA ASN A 78 9.56 12.94 -9.09
C ASN A 78 8.71 13.61 -7.97
N PRO A 79 9.32 14.32 -7.01
CA PRO A 79 8.61 14.89 -5.86
C PRO A 79 7.49 15.87 -6.23
N GLN A 80 7.51 16.42 -7.45
CA GLN A 80 6.50 17.38 -7.92
C GLN A 80 5.31 16.71 -8.59
N ASP A 81 5.53 15.56 -9.23
CA ASP A 81 4.50 14.84 -9.98
C ASP A 81 3.98 13.60 -9.20
N GLY A 82 4.72 13.17 -8.19
CA GLY A 82 4.39 12.02 -7.38
C GLY A 82 5.29 10.81 -7.61
N PHE A 83 4.91 9.70 -7.00
CA PHE A 83 5.65 8.44 -7.06
C PHE A 83 4.69 7.25 -7.02
N THR A 84 5.19 6.08 -7.39
CA THR A 84 4.42 4.84 -7.39
C THR A 84 5.02 3.82 -6.43
N LEU A 85 4.16 3.25 -5.60
CA LEU A 85 4.46 2.10 -4.77
C LEU A 85 3.80 0.85 -5.35
N TYR A 86 4.41 -0.29 -5.11
CA TYR A 86 3.78 -1.60 -5.27
C TYR A 86 3.67 -2.27 -3.92
N SER A 87 2.54 -2.89 -3.65
CA SER A 87 2.34 -3.60 -2.40
C SER A 87 1.66 -4.94 -2.62
N SER A 88 2.06 -5.91 -1.81
CA SER A 88 1.43 -7.22 -1.76
C SER A 88 0.23 -7.20 -0.83
N VAL A 89 -0.84 -7.84 -1.27
CA VAL A 89 -2.08 -8.03 -0.52
C VAL A 89 -2.24 -9.53 -0.25
N TYR A 90 -1.96 -9.93 0.98
CA TYR A 90 -1.96 -11.33 1.38
C TYR A 90 -3.31 -12.01 1.17
N GLY A 91 -4.37 -11.34 1.54
CA GLY A 91 -5.73 -11.82 1.44
C GLY A 91 -6.43 -11.91 2.80
N SER A 92 -7.76 -11.77 2.79
CA SER A 92 -8.55 -11.92 3.99
C SER A 92 -8.97 -13.38 4.19
N TRP A 93 -8.94 -13.83 5.43
CA TRP A 93 -9.34 -15.16 5.87
C TRP A 93 -10.62 -15.14 6.72
N ASN A 94 -11.07 -13.95 7.06
CA ASN A 94 -12.25 -13.69 7.89
C ASN A 94 -13.51 -13.28 7.09
N THR A 95 -13.46 -13.36 5.76
CA THR A 95 -14.57 -13.06 4.86
C THR A 95 -15.18 -14.33 4.27
N ILE A 96 -16.49 -14.27 3.94
CA ILE A 96 -17.21 -15.40 3.32
C ILE A 96 -16.63 -15.74 1.94
N LEU A 97 -16.20 -14.73 1.19
CA LEU A 97 -15.52 -14.89 -0.09
C LEU A 97 -14.06 -14.48 0.08
N PRO A 98 -13.10 -15.30 -0.34
CA PRO A 98 -11.70 -14.91 -0.34
C PRO A 98 -11.50 -13.61 -1.10
N GLN A 99 -10.75 -12.68 -0.50
CA GLN A 99 -10.40 -11.39 -1.08
C GLN A 99 -8.89 -11.18 -0.97
N GLY A 100 -8.35 -10.32 -1.82
CA GLY A 100 -6.90 -10.11 -1.88
C GLY A 100 -6.21 -11.15 -2.74
N GLN A 101 -5.08 -11.67 -2.28
CA GLN A 101 -4.19 -12.54 -3.07
C GLN A 101 -3.74 -11.85 -4.36
N GLU A 102 -3.32 -10.63 -4.22
CA GLU A 102 -3.01 -9.75 -5.34
C GLU A 102 -1.81 -8.84 -5.05
N ILE A 103 -1.35 -8.17 -6.09
CA ILE A 103 -0.42 -7.06 -5.98
C ILE A 103 -1.16 -5.81 -6.44
N VAL A 104 -1.07 -4.75 -5.65
CA VAL A 104 -1.63 -3.45 -5.97
C VAL A 104 -0.54 -2.46 -6.35
N ARG A 105 -0.87 -1.58 -7.28
CA ARG A 105 -0.11 -0.37 -7.60
C ARG A 105 -0.77 0.82 -6.92
N ILE A 106 0.01 1.63 -6.25
CA ILE A 106 -0.43 2.79 -5.51
C ILE A 106 0.29 4.01 -6.08
N ASP A 107 -0.41 4.82 -6.85
CA ASP A 107 0.10 6.09 -7.36
C ASP A 107 -0.18 7.18 -6.32
N ILE A 108 0.86 7.84 -5.84
CA ILE A 108 0.81 8.90 -4.84
C ILE A 108 1.16 10.21 -5.52
N THR A 109 0.30 11.20 -5.40
CA THR A 109 0.50 12.55 -5.98
C THR A 109 0.36 13.62 -4.92
N PRO A 110 1.01 14.79 -5.07
CA PRO A 110 0.75 15.91 -4.18
C PRO A 110 -0.73 16.30 -4.19
N ALA A 111 -1.33 16.44 -3.01
CA ALA A 111 -2.73 16.80 -2.88
C ALA A 111 -3.00 18.18 -3.46
N GLN A 112 -3.96 18.25 -4.36
CA GLN A 112 -4.36 19.52 -4.98
C GLN A 112 -5.37 20.28 -4.13
N ASN A 113 -6.16 19.58 -3.32
CA ASN A 113 -7.08 20.16 -2.34
C ASN A 113 -7.27 19.13 -1.21
N ASN A 114 -7.06 19.51 0.02
CA ASN A 114 -7.34 18.68 1.20
C ASN A 114 -8.86 18.47 1.42
N SER A 115 -9.58 18.00 0.41
CA SER A 115 -11.05 18.02 0.41
C SER A 115 -11.70 16.72 0.87
N ASP A 116 -10.96 15.61 0.93
CA ASP A 116 -11.52 14.31 1.31
C ASP A 116 -11.32 13.93 2.78
N GLY A 117 -10.46 14.64 3.50
CA GLY A 117 -10.17 14.37 4.92
C GLY A 117 -9.43 13.06 5.19
N ILE A 118 -9.17 12.27 4.14
CA ILE A 118 -8.50 10.97 4.19
C ILE A 118 -7.00 11.12 3.91
N SER A 119 -6.68 11.93 2.88
CA SER A 119 -5.29 12.15 2.51
C SER A 119 -4.58 12.93 3.60
N GLY A 120 -3.89 12.19 4.45
CA GLY A 120 -2.96 12.75 5.42
C GLY A 120 -1.73 13.33 4.72
N GLN A 121 -1.12 14.29 5.34
CA GLN A 121 0.24 14.74 4.97
C GLN A 121 0.36 15.42 3.59
N GLY A 122 -0.74 15.88 2.98
CA GLY A 122 -0.69 16.60 1.71
C GLY A 122 -0.51 15.72 0.47
N TRP A 123 -0.94 14.46 0.54
CA TRP A 123 -0.89 13.51 -0.57
C TRP A 123 -2.27 12.99 -0.94
N ASP A 124 -2.51 12.84 -2.24
CA ASP A 124 -3.63 12.07 -2.81
C ASP A 124 -3.13 10.72 -3.31
N SER A 125 -4.00 9.71 -3.30
CA SER A 125 -3.62 8.38 -3.75
C SER A 125 -4.63 7.76 -4.69
N LYS A 126 -4.13 6.88 -5.59
CA LYS A 126 -4.94 6.01 -6.43
C LYS A 126 -4.41 4.60 -6.34
N VAL A 127 -5.21 3.70 -5.77
CA VAL A 127 -4.91 2.29 -5.71
C VAL A 127 -5.53 1.56 -6.91
N THR A 128 -4.74 0.71 -7.55
CA THR A 128 -5.14 -0.06 -8.74
C THR A 128 -4.67 -1.50 -8.58
N ARG A 129 -5.53 -2.47 -8.83
CA ARG A 129 -5.13 -3.87 -8.93
C ARG A 129 -4.16 -4.05 -10.08
N PHE A 130 -2.98 -4.58 -9.79
CA PHE A 130 -1.93 -4.78 -10.79
C PHE A 130 -1.83 -6.23 -11.23
N ALA A 131 -1.82 -7.17 -10.29
CA ALA A 131 -1.83 -8.60 -10.56
C ALA A 131 -2.77 -9.29 -9.58
N VAL A 132 -3.59 -10.21 -10.07
CA VAL A 132 -4.59 -10.96 -9.29
C VAL A 132 -4.27 -12.45 -9.33
N ASP A 133 -4.83 -13.21 -8.39
CA ASP A 133 -4.62 -14.66 -8.28
C ASP A 133 -3.14 -15.05 -8.17
N VAL A 134 -2.36 -14.24 -7.48
CA VAL A 134 -0.91 -14.43 -7.30
C VAL A 134 -0.57 -15.30 -6.07
N GLY A 135 -1.56 -15.99 -5.52
CA GLY A 135 -1.42 -16.74 -4.27
C GLY A 135 -1.43 -15.82 -3.05
N THR A 136 -0.71 -16.18 -2.01
CA THR A 136 -0.61 -15.40 -0.75
C THR A 136 0.71 -14.60 -0.73
N PRO A 137 0.81 -13.48 -1.48
CA PRO A 137 2.06 -12.74 -1.58
C PRO A 137 2.34 -12.02 -0.26
N LEU A 138 3.57 -12.10 0.23
CA LEU A 138 3.95 -11.44 1.47
C LEU A 138 5.13 -10.49 1.26
N PRO A 139 6.38 -10.95 1.05
CA PRO A 139 7.45 -10.03 0.70
C PRO A 139 7.36 -9.59 -0.76
N LEU A 140 7.71 -8.35 -1.00
CA LEU A 140 7.74 -7.76 -2.33
C LEU A 140 8.91 -6.77 -2.42
N ARG A 141 9.69 -6.83 -3.53
CA ARG A 141 10.82 -5.93 -3.76
C ARG A 141 11.14 -5.76 -5.22
N PHE A 142 11.55 -4.56 -5.59
CA PHE A 142 12.21 -4.31 -6.87
C PHE A 142 13.70 -4.65 -6.80
N ASP A 143 14.23 -5.16 -7.89
CA ASP A 143 15.68 -5.32 -8.06
C ASP A 143 16.32 -4.08 -8.73
N ALA A 144 17.64 -4.11 -8.90
CA ALA A 144 18.39 -3.04 -9.53
C ALA A 144 18.07 -2.84 -11.03
N ASN A 145 17.46 -3.82 -11.68
CA ASN A 145 17.04 -3.73 -13.08
C ASN A 145 15.63 -3.13 -13.23
N GLY A 146 14.89 -3.00 -12.12
CA GLY A 146 13.52 -2.50 -12.11
C GLY A 146 12.46 -3.58 -12.27
N ASP A 147 12.83 -4.85 -12.12
CA ASP A 147 11.91 -5.98 -12.09
C ASP A 147 11.36 -6.18 -10.68
N LEU A 148 10.09 -6.55 -10.60
CA LEU A 148 9.41 -6.77 -9.33
C LEU A 148 9.48 -8.25 -8.93
N TYR A 149 9.97 -8.52 -7.74
CA TYR A 149 9.96 -9.84 -7.14
C TYR A 149 8.97 -9.90 -6.00
N TYR A 150 8.27 -11.01 -5.88
CA TYR A 150 7.47 -11.32 -4.70
C TYR A 150 7.56 -12.81 -4.37
N ALA A 151 7.33 -13.15 -3.11
CA ALA A 151 7.25 -14.55 -2.70
C ALA A 151 5.90 -14.83 -2.02
N THR A 152 5.38 -16.03 -2.24
CA THR A 152 4.16 -16.50 -1.59
C THR A 152 4.48 -17.11 -0.22
N PHE A 153 3.56 -16.93 0.73
CA PHE A 153 3.62 -17.56 2.04
C PHE A 153 2.91 -18.92 2.01
N GLY A 154 3.45 -19.91 2.71
CA GLY A 154 2.86 -21.24 2.84
C GLY A 154 3.88 -22.35 2.65
N ASN A 155 3.40 -23.60 2.64
CA ASN A 155 4.26 -24.80 2.57
C ASN A 155 5.08 -24.91 1.29
N ASP A 156 4.58 -24.32 0.20
CA ASP A 156 5.20 -24.32 -1.12
C ASP A 156 5.65 -22.90 -1.53
N GLY A 157 6.20 -22.16 -0.58
CA GLY A 157 6.66 -20.79 -0.80
C GLY A 157 7.48 -20.66 -2.09
N THR A 158 7.00 -19.85 -3.04
CA THR A 158 7.60 -19.68 -4.35
C THR A 158 8.02 -18.23 -4.55
N LEU A 159 9.20 -18.04 -5.14
CA LEU A 159 9.66 -16.72 -5.57
C LEU A 159 9.29 -16.50 -7.04
N TYR A 160 8.61 -15.41 -7.29
CA TYR A 160 8.19 -14.99 -8.62
C TYR A 160 8.88 -13.69 -9.03
N ARG A 161 9.08 -13.53 -10.32
CA ARG A 161 9.57 -12.30 -10.95
C ARG A 161 8.55 -11.80 -11.96
N ILE A 162 8.24 -10.51 -11.89
CA ILE A 162 7.41 -9.80 -12.86
C ILE A 162 8.31 -8.84 -13.62
N THR A 163 8.35 -8.99 -14.93
CA THR A 163 9.13 -8.17 -15.86
C THR A 163 8.29 -7.82 -17.07
N THR A 164 8.67 -6.81 -17.80
CA THR A 164 8.11 -6.50 -19.14
C THR A 164 8.97 -7.16 -20.21
N GLU A 165 8.35 -7.73 -21.23
CA GLU A 165 9.02 -8.24 -22.42
C GLU A 165 9.50 -7.10 -23.32
#